data_b9eeb9354cf15a72539952f5b8e8e466
#
_entry.id   b9eeb9354cf15a72539952f5b8e8e466
#
_cell.length_a   1.000
_cell.length_b   1.000
_cell.length_c   1.000
_cell.angle_alpha   90.00
_cell.angle_beta   90.00
_cell.angle_gamma   90.00
#
_symmetry.space_group_name_H-M   'P 1'
#
loop_
_entity.id
_entity.type
_entity.pdbx_description
1 polymer ?
#
loop_
_entity_poly.entity_id
_entity_poly.type
_entity_poly.pdbx_seq_one_letter_code
_entity_poly.pdbx_strand_id
1 'polypeptide(L)'
;VRKIRKIQPKYGTLKLHKDLSFFFQKQGIKIGRDQFFKLLKCNQMLVKKSNNFHTTTNSRHRFFKNPNRILDLEITRSEQVWVSDITYLKIQNNHAYLALVTDAYSKKIVGYKLADHLRTEIVVDALKMALKGRSFPNRKLIHHSDRGIQYCAPEFTEFTDKQQILLSNTQNSDPYENAIAERINRTLKYEYGLKEVLPDFKTAEKMVKQAVEIYNNQRLHFSLNLQTPAKVHLKENVKYKSYKRKKNANLEPQNN
;
A
#
# COMPACT_ATOMS: atom_id res chain seq x y z
N VAL A 1 2.72 -1.91 -25.43
CA VAL A 1 2.10 -0.95 -24.49
C VAL A 1 0.62 -1.27 -24.28
N ARG A 2 -0.22 -1.32 -25.33
CA ARG A 2 -1.68 -1.57 -25.21
C ARG A 2 -2.00 -2.84 -24.44
N LYS A 3 -1.29 -3.97 -24.70
CA LYS A 3 -1.48 -5.24 -23.97
C LYS A 3 -1.23 -5.08 -22.46
N ILE A 4 -0.15 -4.40 -22.05
CA ILE A 4 0.15 -4.15 -20.64
C ILE A 4 -0.92 -3.27 -20.00
N ARG A 5 -1.39 -2.24 -20.70
CA ARG A 5 -2.40 -1.31 -20.17
C ARG A 5 -3.82 -1.86 -20.13
N LYS A 6 -4.12 -2.96 -20.82
CA LYS A 6 -5.36 -3.71 -20.57
C LYS A 6 -5.41 -4.27 -19.15
N ILE A 7 -4.25 -4.66 -18.59
CA ILE A 7 -4.12 -5.23 -17.25
C ILE A 7 -3.87 -4.13 -16.20
N GLN A 8 -3.05 -3.13 -16.55
CA GLN A 8 -2.66 -2.02 -15.69
C GLN A 8 -2.92 -0.67 -16.39
N PRO A 9 -4.16 -0.15 -16.41
CA PRO A 9 -4.57 0.96 -17.26
C PRO A 9 -3.75 2.25 -17.06
N LYS A 10 -3.35 2.54 -15.82
CA LYS A 10 -2.58 3.74 -15.47
C LYS A 10 -1.09 3.46 -15.23
N TYR A 11 -0.55 2.44 -15.90
CA TYR A 11 0.87 2.09 -15.79
C TYR A 11 1.77 3.13 -16.46
N GLY A 12 2.63 3.77 -15.65
CA GLY A 12 3.43 4.92 -16.07
C GLY A 12 4.58 4.58 -17.04
N THR A 13 5.01 5.58 -17.80
CA THR A 13 6.01 5.43 -18.89
C THR A 13 7.32 4.77 -18.46
N LEU A 14 7.89 5.15 -17.30
CA LEU A 14 9.16 4.58 -16.82
C LEU A 14 9.05 3.08 -16.52
N LYS A 15 7.94 2.65 -15.93
CA LYS A 15 7.69 1.25 -15.66
C LYS A 15 7.47 0.47 -16.96
N LEU A 16 6.71 1.03 -17.90
CA LEU A 16 6.54 0.46 -19.25
C LEU A 16 7.88 0.29 -19.97
N HIS A 17 8.74 1.30 -19.95
CA HIS A 17 10.07 1.23 -20.57
C HIS A 17 10.90 0.09 -19.97
N LYS A 18 10.86 -0.07 -18.64
CA LYS A 18 11.57 -1.16 -17.95
C LYS A 18 11.00 -2.53 -18.32
N ASP A 19 9.67 -2.71 -18.31
CA ASP A 19 9.03 -3.98 -18.67
C ASP A 19 9.25 -4.36 -20.13
N LEU A 20 9.32 -3.36 -21.01
CA LEU A 20 9.56 -3.59 -22.44
C LEU A 20 11.04 -3.68 -22.80
N SER A 21 11.97 -3.47 -21.85
CA SER A 21 13.41 -3.46 -22.14
C SER A 21 13.91 -4.76 -22.79
N PHE A 22 13.45 -5.91 -22.31
CA PHE A 22 13.79 -7.20 -22.92
C PHE A 22 13.22 -7.34 -24.33
N PHE A 23 11.99 -6.89 -24.57
CA PHE A 23 11.41 -6.86 -25.91
C PHE A 23 12.19 -5.95 -26.85
N PHE A 24 12.56 -4.75 -26.42
CA PHE A 24 13.37 -3.84 -27.22
C PHE A 24 14.72 -4.46 -27.60
N GLN A 25 15.40 -5.08 -26.63
CA GLN A 25 16.66 -5.77 -26.86
C GLN A 25 16.52 -6.90 -27.88
N LYS A 26 15.48 -7.74 -27.76
CA LYS A 26 15.22 -8.86 -28.69
C LYS A 26 14.93 -8.38 -30.12
N GLN A 27 14.30 -7.21 -30.28
CA GLN A 27 13.97 -6.63 -31.58
C GLN A 27 15.05 -5.68 -32.12
N GLY A 28 16.21 -5.56 -31.47
CA GLY A 28 17.26 -4.63 -31.85
C GLY A 28 16.89 -3.15 -31.73
N ILE A 29 15.81 -2.83 -31.01
CA ILE A 29 15.32 -1.46 -30.86
C ILE A 29 16.11 -0.74 -29.78
N LYS A 30 16.91 0.26 -30.15
CA LYS A 30 17.63 1.14 -29.22
C LYS A 30 16.78 2.39 -28.95
N ILE A 31 15.97 2.37 -27.89
CA ILE A 31 15.14 3.50 -27.48
C ILE A 31 15.38 3.85 -26.02
N GLY A 32 15.84 5.08 -25.77
CA GLY A 32 16.04 5.61 -24.43
C GLY A 32 14.72 6.03 -23.77
N ARG A 33 14.76 6.25 -22.46
CA ARG A 33 13.60 6.67 -21.64
C ARG A 33 12.87 7.89 -22.22
N ASP A 34 13.62 8.92 -22.59
CA ASP A 34 13.06 10.21 -23.02
C ASP A 34 12.48 10.12 -24.44
N GLN A 35 13.12 9.36 -25.33
CA GLN A 35 12.58 9.05 -26.64
C GLN A 35 11.29 8.25 -26.55
N PHE A 36 11.25 7.26 -25.65
CA PHE A 36 10.04 6.46 -25.40
C PHE A 36 8.91 7.32 -24.83
N PHE A 37 9.23 8.28 -23.95
CA PHE A 37 8.25 9.25 -23.45
C PHE A 37 7.69 10.12 -24.60
N LYS A 38 8.54 10.66 -25.47
CA LYS A 38 8.12 11.43 -26.65
C LYS A 38 7.21 10.59 -27.57
N LEU A 39 7.59 9.34 -27.83
CA LEU A 39 6.79 8.41 -28.62
C LEU A 39 5.39 8.21 -28.06
N LEU A 40 5.28 7.96 -26.74
CA LEU A 40 3.98 7.83 -26.07
C LEU A 40 3.18 9.13 -26.08
N LYS A 41 3.84 10.28 -25.97
CA LYS A 41 3.19 11.60 -26.05
C LYS A 41 2.58 11.84 -27.42
N CYS A 42 3.34 11.63 -28.50
CA CYS A 42 2.87 11.79 -29.89
C CYS A 42 1.67 10.87 -30.20
N ASN A 43 1.64 9.67 -29.61
CA ASN A 43 0.52 8.74 -29.78
C ASN A 43 -0.61 8.92 -28.74
N GLN A 44 -0.65 10.02 -27.98
CA GLN A 44 -1.65 10.31 -26.95
C GLN A 44 -1.78 9.21 -25.89
N MET A 45 -0.69 8.48 -25.63
CA MET A 45 -0.64 7.33 -24.72
C MET A 45 -0.06 7.67 -23.34
N LEU A 46 0.01 8.94 -22.95
CA LEU A 46 0.42 9.33 -21.61
C LEU A 46 -0.74 9.17 -20.62
N VAL A 47 -0.42 8.74 -19.40
CA VAL A 47 -1.41 8.66 -18.31
C VAL A 47 -1.70 10.07 -17.80
N LYS A 48 -2.98 10.47 -17.78
CA LYS A 48 -3.44 11.75 -17.22
C LYS A 48 -3.30 11.74 -15.69
N LYS A 49 -2.83 12.86 -15.11
CA LYS A 49 -2.82 13.06 -13.66
C LYS A 49 -4.25 13.25 -13.16
N SER A 50 -4.58 12.68 -11.99
CA SER A 50 -5.85 12.88 -11.31
C SER A 50 -5.59 13.58 -9.97
N ASN A 51 -6.33 14.65 -9.69
CA ASN A 51 -6.26 15.41 -8.43
C ASN A 51 -7.59 15.28 -7.71
N ASN A 52 -7.60 14.65 -6.52
CA ASN A 52 -8.67 14.80 -5.52
C ASN A 52 -8.28 14.11 -4.21
N PHE A 53 -8.51 14.76 -3.07
CA PHE A 53 -8.26 14.25 -1.71
C PHE A 53 -9.55 14.29 -0.90
N HIS A 54 -9.80 13.25 -0.08
CA HIS A 54 -10.84 13.23 0.97
C HIS A 54 -10.27 12.57 2.22
N THR A 55 -10.60 13.13 3.40
CA THR A 55 -10.19 12.62 4.72
C THR A 55 -11.31 11.77 5.30
N THR A 56 -11.01 10.60 5.88
CA THR A 56 -12.00 9.57 6.25
C THR A 56 -11.85 8.96 7.64
N THR A 57 -10.92 9.41 8.49
CA THR A 57 -10.62 8.75 9.76
C THR A 57 -11.25 9.48 10.96
N ASN A 58 -11.97 8.75 11.82
CA ASN A 58 -12.43 9.23 13.11
C ASN A 58 -11.52 8.67 14.24
N SER A 59 -10.62 9.52 14.75
CA SER A 59 -9.65 9.16 15.80
C SER A 59 -10.07 9.61 17.21
N ARG A 60 -11.28 10.17 17.38
CA ARG A 60 -11.80 10.67 18.66
C ARG A 60 -12.66 9.63 19.38
N HIS A 61 -12.02 8.58 19.91
CA HIS A 61 -12.67 7.54 20.72
C HIS A 61 -11.92 7.32 22.04
N ARG A 62 -12.54 6.61 23.01
CA ARG A 62 -12.03 6.39 24.38
C ARG A 62 -11.10 5.17 24.53
N PHE A 63 -10.90 4.36 23.50
CA PHE A 63 -10.05 3.18 23.58
C PHE A 63 -8.58 3.55 23.76
N PHE A 64 -7.83 2.63 24.41
CA PHE A 64 -6.39 2.75 24.60
C PHE A 64 -5.67 2.84 23.25
N LYS A 65 -4.64 3.67 23.20
CA LYS A 65 -3.83 3.90 22.00
C LYS A 65 -2.40 3.46 22.30
N ASN A 66 -1.90 2.54 21.49
CA ASN A 66 -0.54 2.05 21.65
C ASN A 66 0.49 3.11 21.24
N PRO A 67 1.70 3.12 21.84
CA PRO A 67 2.76 4.04 21.43
C PRO A 67 3.21 3.75 19.99
N ASN A 68 3.72 4.77 19.31
CA ASN A 68 4.32 4.60 17.99
C ASN A 68 5.68 3.91 18.11
N ARG A 69 5.72 2.62 17.77
CA ARG A 69 6.91 1.77 17.86
C ARG A 69 7.77 1.79 16.61
N ILE A 70 7.36 2.50 15.56
CA ILE A 70 8.06 2.50 14.27
C ILE A 70 8.71 3.84 13.92
N LEU A 71 8.59 4.85 14.78
CA LEU A 71 9.07 6.20 14.50
C LEU A 71 10.56 6.23 14.15
N ASP A 72 11.39 5.56 14.96
CA ASP A 72 12.84 5.48 14.78
C ASP A 72 13.31 4.08 14.35
N LEU A 73 12.37 3.18 14.04
CA LEU A 73 12.68 1.82 13.64
C LEU A 73 13.17 1.77 12.19
N GLU A 74 14.34 1.23 11.98
CA GLU A 74 14.80 0.87 10.64
C GLU A 74 14.15 -0.45 10.20
N ILE A 75 13.36 -0.39 9.12
CA ILE A 75 12.69 -1.57 8.57
C ILE A 75 13.64 -2.23 7.58
N THR A 76 14.23 -3.36 7.99
CA THR A 76 15.31 -4.04 7.26
C THR A 76 14.90 -5.35 6.59
N ARG A 77 13.73 -5.89 6.91
CA ARG A 77 13.26 -7.20 6.42
C ARG A 77 11.73 -7.27 6.27
N SER A 78 11.30 -8.21 5.47
CA SER A 78 9.87 -8.59 5.38
C SER A 78 9.35 -9.14 6.71
N GLU A 79 8.08 -8.91 6.96
CA GLU A 79 7.35 -9.31 8.17
C GLU A 79 7.96 -8.78 9.49
N GLN A 80 8.63 -7.62 9.41
CA GLN A 80 9.05 -6.86 10.59
C GLN A 80 7.96 -5.90 11.03
N VAL A 81 7.36 -5.19 10.07
CA VAL A 81 6.26 -4.25 10.30
C VAL A 81 5.21 -4.46 9.23
N TRP A 82 3.98 -4.69 9.66
CA TRP A 82 2.81 -4.57 8.79
C TRP A 82 2.09 -3.27 9.09
N VAL A 83 1.70 -2.56 8.03
CA VAL A 83 0.90 -1.33 8.13
C VAL A 83 -0.50 -1.60 7.62
N SER A 84 -1.50 -1.08 8.31
CA SER A 84 -2.90 -1.30 7.94
C SER A 84 -3.66 0.01 7.85
N ASP A 85 -4.64 0.01 6.97
CA ASP A 85 -5.57 1.12 6.79
C ASP A 85 -6.87 0.61 6.18
N ILE A 86 -7.97 1.31 6.45
CA ILE A 86 -9.30 1.03 5.87
C ILE A 86 -9.62 2.12 4.87
N THR A 87 -10.09 1.71 3.70
CA THR A 87 -10.60 2.65 2.72
C THR A 87 -11.98 2.21 2.25
N TYR A 88 -12.81 3.14 1.79
CA TYR A 88 -14.11 2.82 1.22
C TYR A 88 -14.07 2.78 -0.31
N LEU A 89 -14.91 1.93 -0.89
CA LEU A 89 -15.19 1.84 -2.31
C LEU A 89 -16.64 2.26 -2.53
N LYS A 90 -16.89 2.99 -3.60
CA LYS A 90 -18.25 3.38 -3.98
C LYS A 90 -18.90 2.24 -4.74
N ILE A 91 -20.02 1.76 -4.24
CA ILE A 91 -20.91 0.82 -4.93
C ILE A 91 -22.19 1.55 -5.27
N GLN A 92 -22.83 1.17 -6.36
CA GLN A 92 -24.12 1.76 -6.74
C GLN A 92 -25.09 1.71 -5.53
N ASN A 93 -25.56 2.88 -5.11
CA ASN A 93 -26.45 3.08 -3.96
C ASN A 93 -25.86 2.74 -2.56
N ASN A 94 -24.56 2.41 -2.44
CA ASN A 94 -23.97 2.07 -1.16
C ASN A 94 -22.44 2.27 -1.17
N HIS A 95 -21.79 1.85 -0.06
CA HIS A 95 -20.34 1.80 0.10
C HIS A 95 -19.92 0.41 0.56
N ALA A 96 -18.73 0.00 0.16
CA ALA A 96 -18.02 -1.13 0.76
C ALA A 96 -16.72 -0.63 1.40
N TYR A 97 -16.27 -1.33 2.42
CA TYR A 97 -15.08 -1.00 3.18
C TYR A 97 -14.01 -2.04 2.90
N LEU A 98 -12.82 -1.58 2.54
CA LEU A 98 -11.68 -2.42 2.24
C LEU A 98 -10.60 -2.20 3.29
N ALA A 99 -10.39 -3.19 4.15
CA ALA A 99 -9.24 -3.23 5.05
C ALA A 99 -8.06 -3.89 4.32
N LEU A 100 -6.89 -3.26 4.40
CA LEU A 100 -5.65 -3.77 3.83
C LEU A 100 -4.60 -3.95 4.92
N VAL A 101 -3.85 -5.05 4.84
CA VAL A 101 -2.63 -5.29 5.61
C VAL A 101 -1.47 -5.36 4.64
N THR A 102 -0.47 -4.54 4.82
CA THR A 102 0.65 -4.39 3.89
C THR A 102 1.97 -4.51 4.62
N ASP A 103 2.88 -5.30 4.09
CA ASP A 103 4.24 -5.40 4.58
C ASP A 103 5.01 -4.10 4.28
N ALA A 104 5.49 -3.45 5.31
CA ALA A 104 6.12 -2.14 5.19
C ALA A 104 7.49 -2.20 4.47
N TYR A 105 8.16 -3.34 4.49
CA TYR A 105 9.42 -3.57 3.77
C TYR A 105 9.17 -3.79 2.29
N SER A 106 8.50 -4.86 1.92
CA SER A 106 8.29 -5.31 0.54
C SER A 106 7.18 -4.57 -0.20
N LYS A 107 6.33 -3.81 0.51
CA LYS A 107 5.11 -3.19 -0.01
C LYS A 107 4.06 -4.21 -0.51
N LYS A 108 4.24 -5.51 -0.19
CA LYS A 108 3.29 -6.56 -0.54
C LYS A 108 2.03 -6.42 0.30
N ILE A 109 0.87 -6.46 -0.33
CA ILE A 109 -0.40 -6.62 0.37
C ILE A 109 -0.47 -8.07 0.81
N VAL A 110 -0.38 -8.30 2.12
CA VAL A 110 -0.31 -9.64 2.72
C VAL A 110 -1.68 -10.14 3.18
N GLY A 111 -2.62 -9.22 3.43
CA GLY A 111 -3.99 -9.55 3.77
C GLY A 111 -4.96 -8.43 3.38
N TYR A 112 -6.20 -8.79 3.12
CA TYR A 112 -7.27 -7.83 2.85
C TYR A 112 -8.63 -8.44 3.15
N LYS A 113 -9.60 -7.57 3.41
CA LYS A 113 -11.02 -7.93 3.54
C LYS A 113 -11.88 -6.82 2.97
N LEU A 114 -12.84 -7.17 2.13
CA LEU A 114 -13.93 -6.29 1.71
C LEU A 114 -15.18 -6.66 2.50
N ALA A 115 -15.91 -5.67 3.00
CA ALA A 115 -17.19 -5.84 3.68
C ALA A 115 -18.15 -4.67 3.36
N ASP A 116 -19.42 -4.88 3.55
CA ASP A 116 -20.48 -3.87 3.44
C ASP A 116 -20.68 -3.04 4.72
N HIS A 117 -19.92 -3.36 5.75
CA HIS A 117 -19.95 -2.72 7.06
C HIS A 117 -18.56 -2.36 7.56
N LEU A 118 -18.45 -1.42 8.51
CA LEU A 118 -17.22 -0.92 9.11
C LEU A 118 -17.04 -1.43 10.56
N ARG A 119 -17.29 -2.70 10.82
CA ARG A 119 -17.07 -3.32 12.15
C ARG A 119 -15.63 -3.80 12.30
N THR A 120 -15.22 -4.09 13.54
CA THR A 120 -13.86 -4.58 13.88
C THR A 120 -13.50 -5.89 13.18
N GLU A 121 -14.47 -6.74 12.90
CA GLU A 121 -14.30 -8.02 12.18
C GLU A 121 -13.53 -7.87 10.86
N ILE A 122 -13.73 -6.75 10.13
CA ILE A 122 -13.07 -6.53 8.84
C ILE A 122 -11.53 -6.46 8.97
N VAL A 123 -11.03 -5.82 10.03
CA VAL A 123 -9.58 -5.70 10.27
C VAL A 123 -9.00 -6.99 10.84
N VAL A 124 -9.78 -7.70 11.67
CA VAL A 124 -9.41 -9.01 12.19
C VAL A 124 -9.30 -10.03 11.06
N ASP A 125 -10.28 -10.08 10.15
CA ASP A 125 -10.27 -11.02 9.01
C ASP A 125 -9.14 -10.71 8.02
N ALA A 126 -8.87 -9.43 7.74
CA ALA A 126 -7.72 -9.04 6.92
C ALA A 126 -6.39 -9.50 7.57
N LEU A 127 -6.27 -9.36 8.89
CA LEU A 127 -5.09 -9.80 9.63
C LEU A 127 -4.97 -11.32 9.70
N LYS A 128 -6.08 -12.06 9.89
CA LYS A 128 -6.11 -13.54 9.81
C LYS A 128 -5.62 -14.03 8.45
N MET A 129 -6.06 -13.40 7.36
CA MET A 129 -5.59 -13.72 6.01
C MET A 129 -4.08 -13.50 5.90
N ALA A 130 -3.57 -12.37 6.40
CA ALA A 130 -2.14 -12.05 6.39
C ALA A 130 -1.32 -13.08 7.18
N LEU A 131 -1.78 -13.46 8.38
CA LEU A 131 -1.11 -14.44 9.25
C LEU A 131 -1.03 -15.83 8.61
N LYS A 132 -2.12 -16.27 7.97
CA LYS A 132 -2.15 -17.56 7.24
C LYS A 132 -1.13 -17.60 6.11
N GLY A 133 -0.82 -16.46 5.50
CA GLY A 133 0.12 -16.32 4.38
C GLY A 133 1.55 -15.98 4.78
N ARG A 134 1.93 -16.03 6.06
CA ARG A 134 3.28 -15.67 6.53
C ARG A 134 4.34 -16.59 5.95
N SER A 135 5.41 -15.98 5.43
CA SER A 135 6.60 -16.70 4.97
C SER A 135 7.59 -16.97 6.12
N PHE A 136 7.53 -16.15 7.19
CA PHE A 136 8.45 -16.20 8.34
C PHE A 136 7.67 -16.17 9.68
N PRO A 137 6.86 -17.19 10.01
CA PRO A 137 5.92 -17.15 11.15
C PRO A 137 6.58 -16.94 12.51
N ASN A 138 7.83 -17.38 12.69
CA ASN A 138 8.56 -17.27 13.97
C ASN A 138 9.23 -15.90 14.20
N ARG A 139 9.15 -14.97 13.24
CA ARG A 139 9.74 -13.63 13.40
C ARG A 139 8.80 -12.71 14.16
N LYS A 140 9.36 -11.88 15.05
CA LYS A 140 8.61 -10.82 15.73
C LYS A 140 8.00 -9.87 14.70
N LEU A 141 6.73 -9.54 14.90
CA LEU A 141 5.92 -8.71 14.02
C LEU A 141 5.34 -7.53 14.79
N ILE A 142 5.44 -6.34 14.20
CA ILE A 142 4.74 -5.15 14.65
C ILE A 142 3.61 -4.87 13.66
N HIS A 143 2.39 -4.68 14.17
CA HIS A 143 1.27 -4.20 13.39
C HIS A 143 1.05 -2.72 13.68
N HIS A 144 1.16 -1.87 12.68
CA HIS A 144 1.00 -0.43 12.78
C HIS A 144 -0.24 0.04 12.00
N SER A 145 -1.03 0.89 12.63
CA SER A 145 -2.22 1.49 12.02
C SER A 145 -2.42 2.93 12.51
N ASP A 146 -3.38 3.61 11.90
CA ASP A 146 -3.92 4.82 12.49
C ASP A 146 -4.67 4.51 13.79
N ARG A 147 -5.25 5.56 14.43
CA ARG A 147 -6.06 5.43 15.64
C ARG A 147 -7.54 5.19 15.32
N GLY A 148 -7.83 4.49 14.23
CA GLY A 148 -9.20 4.10 13.92
C GLY A 148 -9.79 3.19 15.01
N ILE A 149 -11.08 3.38 15.32
CA ILE A 149 -11.78 2.63 16.39
C ILE A 149 -11.62 1.12 16.24
N GLN A 150 -11.59 0.61 15.00
CA GLN A 150 -11.48 -0.81 14.69
C GLN A 150 -10.15 -1.41 15.14
N TYR A 151 -9.05 -0.64 15.06
CA TYR A 151 -7.71 -1.08 15.47
C TYR A 151 -7.45 -0.94 16.97
N CYS A 152 -8.30 -0.19 17.68
CA CYS A 152 -8.23 0.01 19.13
C CYS A 152 -9.30 -0.77 19.89
N ALA A 153 -10.21 -1.45 19.20
CA ALA A 153 -11.28 -2.23 19.80
C ALA A 153 -10.73 -3.46 20.54
N PRO A 154 -11.37 -3.89 21.67
CA PRO A 154 -10.94 -5.05 22.45
C PRO A 154 -10.78 -6.32 21.61
N GLU A 155 -11.70 -6.60 20.70
CA GLU A 155 -11.65 -7.79 19.85
C GLU A 155 -10.37 -7.83 18.99
N PHE A 156 -9.90 -6.69 18.51
CA PHE A 156 -8.67 -6.61 17.71
C PHE A 156 -7.43 -6.75 18.59
N THR A 157 -7.41 -6.07 19.76
CA THR A 157 -6.26 -6.12 20.69
C THR A 157 -6.08 -7.49 21.27
N GLU A 158 -7.14 -8.14 21.74
CA GLU A 158 -7.11 -9.52 22.25
C GLU A 158 -6.66 -10.53 21.17
N PHE A 159 -7.13 -10.33 19.92
CA PHE A 159 -6.70 -11.19 18.82
C PHE A 159 -5.20 -11.04 18.56
N THR A 160 -4.68 -9.82 18.52
CA THR A 160 -3.25 -9.57 18.28
C THR A 160 -2.36 -10.04 19.41
N ASP A 161 -2.81 -9.92 20.66
CA ASP A 161 -2.09 -10.43 21.85
C ASP A 161 -1.97 -11.96 21.80
N LYS A 162 -3.06 -12.68 21.47
CA LYS A 162 -3.05 -14.14 21.28
C LYS A 162 -2.07 -14.57 20.17
N GLN A 163 -1.83 -13.73 19.17
CA GLN A 163 -0.90 -13.98 18.08
C GLN A 163 0.52 -13.43 18.36
N GLN A 164 0.77 -12.88 19.54
CA GLN A 164 2.05 -12.28 19.94
C GLN A 164 2.52 -11.16 18.97
N ILE A 165 1.57 -10.38 18.47
CA ILE A 165 1.82 -9.24 17.58
C ILE A 165 1.90 -7.97 18.41
N LEU A 166 2.98 -7.20 18.25
CA LEU A 166 3.13 -5.91 18.93
C LEU A 166 2.31 -4.84 18.21
N LEU A 167 1.39 -4.21 18.91
CA LEU A 167 0.60 -3.10 18.36
C LEU A 167 1.37 -1.78 18.42
N SER A 168 1.18 -0.98 17.39
CA SER A 168 1.71 0.36 17.23
C SER A 168 0.67 1.25 16.56
N ASN A 169 0.45 2.46 17.09
CA ASN A 169 -0.47 3.42 16.49
C ASN A 169 0.23 4.74 16.18
N THR A 170 -0.28 5.48 15.20
CA THR A 170 0.15 6.86 14.95
C THR A 170 -0.04 7.72 16.21
N GLN A 171 0.89 8.62 16.52
CA GLN A 171 0.79 9.46 17.73
C GLN A 171 0.14 10.80 17.45
N ASN A 172 0.54 11.42 16.36
CA ASN A 172 0.00 12.69 15.90
C ASN A 172 -0.83 12.45 14.64
N SER A 173 -1.70 13.37 14.29
CA SER A 173 -2.42 13.34 13.01
C SER A 173 -1.47 13.59 11.82
N ASP A 174 -0.20 13.16 11.93
CA ASP A 174 0.79 13.33 10.88
C ASP A 174 0.54 12.27 9.79
N PRO A 175 0.18 12.70 8.57
CA PRO A 175 -0.03 11.79 7.43
C PRO A 175 1.19 10.92 7.11
N TYR A 176 2.38 11.30 7.56
CA TYR A 176 3.60 10.54 7.29
C TYR A 176 3.73 9.28 8.15
N GLU A 177 3.03 9.21 9.29
CA GLU A 177 3.11 8.06 10.20
C GLU A 177 2.51 6.79 9.59
N ASN A 178 1.48 6.89 8.72
CA ASN A 178 0.90 5.76 7.99
C ASN A 178 0.97 5.89 6.45
N ALA A 179 1.92 6.68 5.97
CA ALA A 179 2.05 7.04 4.54
C ALA A 179 2.18 5.83 3.59
N ILE A 180 2.67 4.67 4.06
CA ILE A 180 2.78 3.46 3.24
C ILE A 180 1.40 2.90 2.95
N ALA A 181 0.56 2.70 3.98
CA ALA A 181 -0.78 2.16 3.82
C ALA A 181 -1.66 3.08 2.97
N GLU A 182 -1.66 4.39 3.25
CA GLU A 182 -2.38 5.39 2.45
C GLU A 182 -1.97 5.39 0.98
N ARG A 183 -0.66 5.31 0.70
CA ARG A 183 -0.15 5.24 -0.67
C ARG A 183 -0.63 4.01 -1.40
N ILE A 184 -0.74 2.87 -0.73
CA ILE A 184 -1.19 1.62 -1.33
C ILE A 184 -2.68 1.68 -1.61
N ASN A 185 -3.48 2.15 -0.67
CA ASN A 185 -4.90 2.42 -0.88
C ASN A 185 -5.13 3.35 -2.08
N ARG A 186 -4.36 4.44 -2.14
CA ARG A 186 -4.40 5.36 -3.28
C ARG A 186 -4.01 4.66 -4.59
N THR A 187 -2.98 3.82 -4.58
CA THR A 187 -2.56 3.08 -5.77
C THR A 187 -3.65 2.15 -6.27
N LEU A 188 -4.29 1.37 -5.38
CA LEU A 188 -5.38 0.48 -5.76
C LEU A 188 -6.57 1.27 -6.34
N LYS A 189 -6.97 2.34 -5.69
CA LYS A 189 -8.08 3.18 -6.18
C LYS A 189 -7.80 3.79 -7.55
N TYR A 190 -6.62 4.38 -7.75
CA TYR A 190 -6.35 5.18 -8.94
C TYR A 190 -5.76 4.40 -10.11
N GLU A 191 -5.02 3.33 -9.86
CA GLU A 191 -4.38 2.56 -10.93
C GLU A 191 -5.23 1.37 -11.40
N TYR A 192 -6.15 0.85 -10.55
CA TYR A 192 -6.94 -0.37 -10.82
C TYR A 192 -8.46 -0.16 -10.88
N GLY A 193 -8.90 1.09 -11.01
CA GLY A 193 -10.32 1.40 -11.23
C GLY A 193 -11.21 1.35 -9.98
N LEU A 194 -10.66 1.09 -8.80
CA LEU A 194 -11.44 1.00 -7.56
C LEU A 194 -11.90 2.38 -7.00
N LYS A 195 -11.60 3.47 -7.71
CA LYS A 195 -12.11 4.81 -7.40
C LYS A 195 -13.50 5.05 -7.99
N GLU A 196 -13.79 4.40 -9.10
CA GLU A 196 -15.05 4.57 -9.82
C GLU A 196 -16.21 3.94 -9.04
N VAL A 197 -17.44 4.28 -9.40
CA VAL A 197 -18.63 3.65 -8.82
C VAL A 197 -18.76 2.24 -9.39
N LEU A 198 -18.71 1.23 -8.52
CA LEU A 198 -18.80 -0.18 -8.92
C LEU A 198 -20.27 -0.63 -8.95
N PRO A 199 -20.67 -1.54 -9.85
CA PRO A 199 -22.06 -1.93 -10.00
C PRO A 199 -22.64 -2.60 -8.76
N ASP A 200 -21.88 -3.54 -8.16
CA ASP A 200 -22.33 -4.35 -7.03
C ASP A 200 -21.15 -4.84 -6.18
N PHE A 201 -21.46 -5.39 -5.01
CA PHE A 201 -20.46 -5.90 -4.05
C PHE A 201 -19.64 -7.06 -4.62
N LYS A 202 -20.26 -7.98 -5.35
CA LYS A 202 -19.59 -9.16 -5.94
C LYS A 202 -18.58 -8.75 -7.02
N THR A 203 -18.92 -7.74 -7.81
CA THR A 203 -18.00 -7.13 -8.78
C THR A 203 -16.84 -6.43 -8.07
N ALA A 204 -17.12 -5.68 -6.99
CA ALA A 204 -16.09 -5.05 -6.18
C ALA A 204 -15.12 -6.07 -5.59
N GLU A 205 -15.62 -7.19 -5.06
CA GLU A 205 -14.81 -8.26 -4.49
C GLU A 205 -13.86 -8.89 -5.55
N LYS A 206 -14.38 -9.19 -6.74
CA LYS A 206 -13.57 -9.69 -7.86
C LYS A 206 -12.49 -8.69 -8.27
N MET A 207 -12.86 -7.41 -8.40
CA MET A 207 -11.92 -6.36 -8.80
C MET A 207 -10.82 -6.15 -7.73
N VAL A 208 -11.18 -6.16 -6.44
CA VAL A 208 -10.19 -6.08 -5.35
C VAL A 208 -9.22 -7.25 -5.41
N LYS A 209 -9.70 -8.48 -5.55
CA LYS A 209 -8.87 -9.68 -5.67
C LYS A 209 -7.88 -9.57 -6.83
N GLN A 210 -8.35 -9.20 -8.00
CA GLN A 210 -7.51 -9.01 -9.20
C GLN A 210 -6.51 -7.87 -9.02
N ALA A 211 -6.94 -6.74 -8.45
CA ALA A 211 -6.08 -5.59 -8.22
C ALA A 211 -4.93 -5.93 -7.27
N VAL A 212 -5.21 -6.65 -6.17
CA VAL A 212 -4.19 -7.12 -5.22
C VAL A 212 -3.21 -8.09 -5.88
N GLU A 213 -3.71 -9.02 -6.68
CA GLU A 213 -2.87 -9.99 -7.40
C GLU A 213 -1.92 -9.31 -8.39
N ILE A 214 -2.45 -8.41 -9.23
CA ILE A 214 -1.65 -7.65 -10.20
C ILE A 214 -0.66 -6.72 -9.48
N TYR A 215 -1.10 -6.04 -8.41
CA TYR A 215 -0.27 -5.18 -7.60
C TYR A 215 0.93 -5.93 -7.01
N ASN A 216 0.70 -7.09 -6.42
CA ASN A 216 1.74 -7.87 -5.78
C ASN A 216 2.72 -8.50 -6.78
N ASN A 217 2.22 -9.03 -7.89
CA ASN A 217 3.00 -9.92 -8.77
C ASN A 217 3.52 -9.24 -10.04
N GLN A 218 2.87 -8.16 -10.50
CA GLN A 218 3.17 -7.56 -11.80
C GLN A 218 3.56 -6.07 -11.72
N ARG A 219 3.15 -5.37 -10.64
CA ARG A 219 3.42 -3.94 -10.54
C ARG A 219 4.84 -3.66 -10.07
N LEU A 220 5.64 -2.99 -10.89
CA LEU A 220 6.97 -2.51 -10.50
C LEU A 220 6.87 -1.29 -9.56
N HIS A 221 7.71 -1.26 -8.54
CA HIS A 221 7.81 -0.15 -7.58
C HIS A 221 9.15 0.56 -7.66
N PHE A 222 9.14 1.90 -7.71
CA PHE A 222 10.37 2.69 -7.69
C PHE A 222 11.15 2.52 -6.39
N SER A 223 10.44 2.51 -5.26
CA SER A 223 11.06 2.29 -3.95
C SER A 223 11.61 0.87 -3.77
N LEU A 224 11.32 -0.05 -4.66
CA LEU A 224 11.82 -1.43 -4.68
C LEU A 224 12.80 -1.66 -5.83
N ASN A 225 13.48 -0.63 -6.30
CA ASN A 225 14.38 -0.70 -7.46
C ASN A 225 13.73 -1.36 -8.69
N LEU A 226 12.47 -0.97 -8.98
CA LEU A 226 11.66 -1.51 -10.07
C LEU A 226 11.50 -3.05 -10.01
N GLN A 227 11.34 -3.59 -8.80
CA GLN A 227 10.91 -4.97 -8.58
C GLN A 227 9.45 -5.00 -8.14
N THR A 228 8.83 -6.18 -8.22
CA THR A 228 7.47 -6.40 -7.72
C THR A 228 7.48 -6.68 -6.21
N PRO A 229 6.41 -6.32 -5.48
CA PRO A 229 6.29 -6.60 -4.05
C PRO A 229 6.53 -8.07 -3.69
N ALA A 230 5.93 -9.00 -4.46
CA ALA A 230 6.08 -10.43 -4.19
C ALA A 230 7.52 -10.91 -4.31
N LYS A 231 8.28 -10.44 -5.32
CA LYS A 231 9.70 -10.79 -5.47
C LYS A 231 10.55 -10.29 -4.32
N VAL A 232 10.28 -9.05 -3.86
CA VAL A 232 11.04 -8.44 -2.76
C VAL A 232 10.69 -9.10 -1.42
N HIS A 233 9.43 -9.51 -1.24
CA HIS A 233 8.96 -10.10 0.02
C HIS A 233 9.74 -11.37 0.42
N LEU A 234 10.19 -12.15 -0.56
CA LEU A 234 10.95 -13.38 -0.35
C LEU A 234 12.48 -13.16 -0.31
N LYS A 235 12.94 -11.93 -0.56
CA LYS A 235 14.37 -11.59 -0.54
C LYS A 235 14.74 -10.91 0.77
N GLU A 236 15.88 -11.31 1.32
CA GLU A 236 16.53 -10.60 2.41
C GLU A 236 17.54 -9.58 1.87
N ASN A 237 17.80 -8.52 2.65
CA ASN A 237 18.86 -7.55 2.40
C ASN A 237 18.76 -6.69 1.13
N VAL A 238 17.58 -6.40 0.64
CA VAL A 238 17.40 -5.38 -0.41
C VAL A 238 17.52 -3.99 0.23
N LYS A 239 18.62 -3.29 -0.02
CA LYS A 239 18.78 -1.90 0.46
C LYS A 239 17.79 -0.99 -0.28
N TYR A 240 16.85 -0.42 0.45
CA TYR A 240 15.92 0.60 -0.08
C TYR A 240 16.57 1.97 -0.05
N LYS A 241 16.26 2.79 -1.05
CA LYS A 241 16.41 4.24 -0.90
C LYS A 241 15.34 4.72 0.09
N SER A 242 15.71 4.82 1.37
CA SER A 242 14.84 5.47 2.34
C SER A 242 14.81 6.97 1.99
N TYR A 243 13.64 7.50 1.71
CA TYR A 243 13.42 8.94 1.69
C TYR A 243 13.28 9.44 3.15
N LYS A 244 14.31 9.24 3.98
CA LYS A 244 14.38 9.95 5.25
C LYS A 244 14.50 11.43 4.89
N ARG A 245 13.53 12.24 5.28
CA ARG A 245 13.69 13.69 5.31
C ARG A 245 14.96 13.96 6.12
N LYS A 246 15.98 14.64 5.56
CA LYS A 246 17.06 15.18 6.38
C LYS A 246 16.36 16.04 7.44
N LYS A 247 16.47 15.67 8.72
CA LYS A 247 16.13 16.58 9.81
C LYS A 247 16.95 17.82 9.50
N ASN A 248 16.32 18.97 9.28
CA ASN A 248 17.03 20.23 9.21
C ASN A 248 17.72 20.41 10.58
N ALA A 249 18.99 20.06 10.64
CA ALA A 249 19.88 20.55 11.67
C ALA A 249 20.05 22.03 11.34
N ASN A 250 19.28 22.90 12.00
CA ASN A 250 19.50 24.35 12.19
C ASN A 250 18.14 25.02 12.39
N LEU A 251 17.67 24.98 13.62
CA LEU A 251 16.93 26.05 14.27
C LEU A 251 17.34 25.99 15.75
N GLU A 252 18.55 26.45 16.02
CA GLU A 252 18.85 26.94 17.37
C GLU A 252 17.95 28.17 17.62
N PRO A 253 17.27 28.26 18.75
CA PRO A 253 16.60 29.48 19.15
C PRO A 253 17.67 30.53 19.40
N GLN A 254 17.72 31.58 18.61
CA GLN A 254 18.44 32.80 19.00
C GLN A 254 17.71 33.38 20.21
N ASN A 255 18.31 33.22 21.39
CA ASN A 255 17.97 34.00 22.57
C ASN A 255 18.35 35.46 22.29
N ASN A 256 17.35 36.31 22.32
CA ASN A 256 17.43 37.71 22.68
C ASN A 256 16.34 38.03 23.70
#